data_9d50fa6cd99d7b8b0cea13e110e87dc1
#
_entry.id   9d50fa6cd99d7b8b0cea13e110e87dc1
#
_cell.length_a   1.000
_cell.length_b   1.000
_cell.length_c   1.000
_cell.angle_alpha   90.00
_cell.angle_beta   90.00
_cell.angle_gamma   90.00
#
_symmetry.space_group_name_H-M   'P 1'
#
loop_
_entity.id
_entity.type
_entity.pdbx_description
1 polymer ?
#
loop_
_entity_poly.entity_id
_entity_poly.type
_entity_poly.pdbx_seq_one_letter_code
_entity_poly.pdbx_strand_id
1 'polypeptide(L)'
;DVLKEAQQLGYAEADPTGDVEGFDAAYKITTLATIAFGKRIKIDNVYREGITKISPDDMKAANEMGYKIKLIASAELNKEGKADVRVHPMLVPMSKTLAHINYVTNAVSLTGHPVGDVTLSGPGAGEFPTASSVVGDILAIASEIGKTDYILPMMRCKHSENAKMINIEDTENKYYLSITAQNSKGVIGRIGKACEENNISLASIVQKEVVADKAARITVITELCKEKDMQNVIKIFNKDSAITEVNSLIRVQV
;
A
#
# COMPACT_ATOMS: atom_id res chain seq x y z
N ASP A 1 10.39 -17.84 -7.62
CA ASP A 1 9.70 -18.68 -8.62
C ASP A 1 8.59 -17.89 -9.33
N VAL A 2 7.64 -17.24 -8.64
CA VAL A 2 6.52 -16.48 -9.24
C VAL A 2 6.99 -15.35 -10.17
N LEU A 3 8.03 -14.61 -9.79
CA LEU A 3 8.58 -13.55 -10.65
C LEU A 3 9.13 -14.09 -11.97
N LYS A 4 9.84 -15.23 -11.91
CA LYS A 4 10.36 -15.87 -13.13
C LYS A 4 9.25 -16.35 -14.05
N GLU A 5 8.17 -16.88 -13.47
CA GLU A 5 6.97 -17.27 -14.22
C GLU A 5 6.32 -16.04 -14.87
N ALA A 6 6.17 -14.94 -14.15
CA ALA A 6 5.63 -13.68 -14.69
C ALA A 6 6.49 -13.13 -15.84
N GLN A 7 7.83 -13.23 -15.74
CA GLN A 7 8.76 -12.82 -16.80
C GLN A 7 8.63 -13.73 -18.04
N GLN A 8 8.49 -15.05 -17.84
CA GLN A 8 8.31 -16.02 -18.95
C GLN A 8 6.99 -15.80 -19.69
N LEU A 9 5.94 -15.36 -18.97
CA LEU A 9 4.64 -15.05 -19.55
C LEU A 9 4.55 -13.63 -20.14
N GLY A 10 5.62 -12.83 -20.05
CA GLY A 10 5.67 -11.48 -20.59
C GLY A 10 4.92 -10.43 -19.76
N TYR A 11 4.57 -10.73 -18.50
CA TYR A 11 3.91 -9.80 -17.59
C TYR A 11 4.87 -8.96 -16.75
N ALA A 12 6.10 -9.39 -16.60
CA ALA A 12 7.17 -8.64 -15.95
C ALA A 12 8.39 -8.53 -16.89
N GLU A 13 9.03 -7.38 -16.87
CA GLU A 13 10.24 -7.11 -17.63
C GLU A 13 11.46 -7.85 -17.04
N ALA A 14 12.58 -7.88 -17.79
CA ALA A 14 13.84 -8.47 -17.32
C ALA A 14 14.36 -7.78 -16.04
N ASP A 15 14.19 -6.46 -15.95
CA ASP A 15 14.37 -5.69 -14.72
C ASP A 15 13.01 -5.40 -14.09
N PRO A 16 12.60 -6.14 -13.04
CA PRO A 16 11.30 -6.00 -12.40
C PRO A 16 11.25 -4.89 -11.36
N THR A 17 12.30 -4.09 -11.20
CA THR A 17 12.41 -3.04 -10.17
C THR A 17 11.22 -2.08 -10.21
N GLY A 18 10.72 -1.74 -11.39
CA GLY A 18 9.54 -0.89 -11.58
C GLY A 18 8.32 -1.40 -10.82
N ASP A 19 8.10 -2.72 -10.89
CA ASP A 19 6.94 -3.39 -10.28
C ASP A 19 7.18 -3.69 -8.80
N VAL A 20 8.28 -4.40 -8.49
CA VAL A 20 8.51 -4.94 -7.14
C VAL A 20 8.84 -3.85 -6.11
N GLU A 21 9.46 -2.76 -6.54
CA GLU A 21 9.73 -1.60 -5.70
C GLU A 21 8.60 -0.54 -5.74
N GLY A 22 7.55 -0.76 -6.54
CA GLY A 22 6.33 0.05 -6.59
C GLY A 22 6.48 1.38 -7.33
N PHE A 23 7.46 1.54 -8.20
CA PHE A 23 7.63 2.77 -9.01
C PHE A 23 6.47 2.98 -9.98
N ASP A 24 6.06 1.93 -10.69
CA ASP A 24 4.93 1.99 -11.62
C ASP A 24 3.65 2.42 -10.91
N ALA A 25 3.36 1.82 -9.76
CA ALA A 25 2.22 2.20 -8.93
C ALA A 25 2.32 3.66 -8.45
N ALA A 26 3.52 4.15 -8.14
CA ALA A 26 3.74 5.54 -7.73
C ALA A 26 3.48 6.52 -8.88
N TYR A 27 3.91 6.23 -10.10
CA TYR A 27 3.59 7.06 -11.28
C TYR A 27 2.09 7.11 -11.54
N LYS A 28 1.41 5.96 -11.48
CA LYS A 28 -0.04 5.85 -11.68
C LYS A 28 -0.81 6.66 -10.65
N ILE A 29 -0.52 6.50 -9.36
CA ILE A 29 -1.23 7.22 -8.30
C ILE A 29 -0.94 8.72 -8.32
N THR A 30 0.29 9.13 -8.68
CA THR A 30 0.64 10.54 -8.85
C THR A 30 -0.24 11.21 -9.89
N THR A 31 -0.46 10.54 -11.02
CA THR A 31 -1.30 11.04 -12.12
C THR A 31 -2.77 11.09 -11.67
N LEU A 32 -3.29 10.01 -11.11
CA LEU A 32 -4.68 9.93 -10.66
C LEU A 32 -4.98 10.97 -9.56
N ALA A 33 -4.10 11.11 -8.57
CA ALA A 33 -4.25 12.08 -7.50
C ALA A 33 -4.17 13.53 -8.01
N THR A 34 -3.28 13.81 -8.97
CA THR A 34 -3.19 15.13 -9.61
C THR A 34 -4.51 15.50 -10.27
N ILE A 35 -5.13 14.58 -10.99
CA ILE A 35 -6.43 14.79 -11.66
C ILE A 35 -7.54 14.93 -10.62
N ALA A 36 -7.63 14.00 -9.67
CA ALA A 36 -8.71 13.96 -8.67
C ALA A 36 -8.72 15.18 -7.76
N PHE A 37 -7.54 15.65 -7.34
CA PHE A 37 -7.42 16.77 -6.41
C PHE A 37 -7.30 18.14 -7.08
N GLY A 38 -7.10 18.17 -8.41
CA GLY A 38 -6.89 19.41 -9.16
C GLY A 38 -5.61 20.16 -8.76
N LYS A 39 -4.65 19.47 -8.15
CA LYS A 39 -3.37 20.00 -7.68
C LYS A 39 -2.23 19.09 -8.11
N ARG A 40 -1.10 19.66 -8.47
CA ARG A 40 0.06 18.88 -8.92
C ARG A 40 0.68 18.12 -7.76
N ILE A 41 0.72 16.80 -7.86
CA ILE A 41 1.49 15.92 -6.99
C ILE A 41 2.87 15.73 -7.62
N LYS A 42 3.94 15.98 -6.88
CA LYS A 42 5.30 15.66 -7.31
C LYS A 42 5.65 14.24 -6.91
N ILE A 43 6.19 13.46 -7.83
CA ILE A 43 6.55 12.06 -7.60
C ILE A 43 7.54 11.89 -6.44
N ASP A 44 8.47 12.81 -6.29
CA ASP A 44 9.47 12.81 -5.21
C ASP A 44 8.86 12.95 -3.80
N ASN A 45 7.62 13.40 -3.71
CA ASN A 45 6.88 13.55 -2.46
C ASN A 45 5.96 12.35 -2.15
N VAL A 46 5.91 11.36 -3.04
CA VAL A 46 5.11 10.15 -2.85
C VAL A 46 5.92 9.14 -2.04
N TYR A 47 5.43 8.80 -0.85
CA TYR A 47 6.06 7.74 -0.07
C TYR A 47 5.92 6.40 -0.80
N ARG A 48 7.01 5.64 -0.89
CA ARG A 48 7.03 4.36 -1.61
C ARG A 48 7.79 3.30 -0.83
N GLU A 49 7.18 2.13 -0.75
CA GLU A 49 7.74 0.92 -0.17
C GLU A 49 7.36 -0.26 -1.07
N GLY A 50 8.36 -1.04 -1.49
CA GLY A 50 8.19 -2.21 -2.35
C GLY A 50 7.75 -3.47 -1.59
N ILE A 51 7.60 -4.57 -2.34
CA ILE A 51 7.14 -5.87 -1.80
C ILE A 51 8.29 -6.83 -1.49
N THR A 52 9.53 -6.45 -1.71
CA THR A 52 10.71 -7.34 -1.58
C THR A 52 10.94 -7.87 -0.17
N LYS A 53 10.38 -7.19 0.85
CA LYS A 53 10.46 -7.59 2.27
C LYS A 53 9.31 -8.48 2.73
N ILE A 54 8.33 -8.74 1.86
CA ILE A 54 7.17 -9.58 2.21
C ILE A 54 7.55 -11.05 2.11
N SER A 55 7.40 -11.79 3.19
CA SER A 55 7.70 -13.22 3.23
C SER A 55 6.46 -14.09 2.96
N PRO A 56 6.65 -15.35 2.54
CA PRO A 56 5.55 -16.32 2.44
C PRO A 56 4.82 -16.53 3.77
N ASP A 57 5.54 -16.43 4.89
CA ASP A 57 4.95 -16.56 6.22
C ASP A 57 4.03 -15.40 6.57
N ASP A 58 4.37 -14.17 6.14
CA ASP A 58 3.48 -13.02 6.29
C ASP A 58 2.19 -13.21 5.48
N MET A 59 2.30 -13.73 4.25
CA MET A 59 1.15 -14.02 3.40
C MET A 59 0.24 -15.07 4.04
N LYS A 60 0.83 -16.13 4.63
CA LYS A 60 0.09 -17.17 5.34
C LYS A 60 -0.59 -16.61 6.58
N ALA A 61 0.13 -15.85 7.40
CA ALA A 61 -0.41 -15.24 8.61
C ALA A 61 -1.54 -14.26 8.30
N ALA A 62 -1.37 -13.40 7.28
CA ALA A 62 -2.42 -12.49 6.81
C ALA A 62 -3.67 -13.25 6.39
N ASN A 63 -3.51 -14.31 5.60
CA ASN A 63 -4.64 -15.12 5.12
C ASN A 63 -5.42 -15.79 6.28
N GLU A 64 -4.73 -16.31 7.28
CA GLU A 64 -5.35 -16.91 8.48
C GLU A 64 -6.11 -15.87 9.32
N MET A 65 -5.71 -14.61 9.27
CA MET A 65 -6.38 -13.48 9.94
C MET A 65 -7.48 -12.84 9.10
N GLY A 66 -7.80 -13.36 7.91
CA GLY A 66 -8.85 -12.83 7.04
C GLY A 66 -8.41 -11.65 6.17
N TYR A 67 -7.10 -11.54 5.87
CA TYR A 67 -6.53 -10.50 5.03
C TYR A 67 -5.79 -11.07 3.83
N LYS A 68 -5.62 -10.22 2.81
CA LYS A 68 -4.66 -10.43 1.71
C LYS A 68 -3.63 -9.31 1.73
N ILE A 69 -2.35 -9.64 1.49
CA ILE A 69 -1.33 -8.62 1.28
C ILE A 69 -1.37 -8.19 -0.18
N LYS A 70 -1.51 -6.89 -0.41
CA LYS A 70 -1.51 -6.28 -1.75
C LYS A 70 -0.57 -5.07 -1.75
N LEU A 71 0.08 -4.79 -2.89
CA LEU A 71 0.72 -3.50 -3.10
C LEU A 71 -0.38 -2.49 -3.43
N ILE A 72 -0.60 -1.54 -2.55
CA ILE A 72 -1.66 -0.54 -2.68
C ILE A 72 -1.04 0.83 -2.88
N ALA A 73 -1.49 1.51 -3.92
CA ALA A 73 -1.29 2.93 -4.13
C ALA A 73 -2.53 3.67 -3.62
N SER A 74 -2.38 4.56 -2.67
CA SER A 74 -3.48 5.33 -2.08
C SER A 74 -3.25 6.82 -2.20
N ALA A 75 -4.32 7.57 -2.34
CA ALA A 75 -4.31 9.03 -2.33
C ALA A 75 -5.56 9.55 -1.64
N GLU A 76 -5.38 10.44 -0.68
CA GLU A 76 -6.49 11.08 0.03
C GLU A 76 -6.14 12.53 0.40
N LEU A 77 -7.16 13.35 0.59
CA LEU A 77 -7.02 14.68 1.20
C LEU A 77 -7.48 14.62 2.65
N ASN A 78 -6.65 15.10 3.55
CA ASN A 78 -7.06 15.27 4.92
C ASN A 78 -8.03 16.46 5.06
N LYS A 79 -8.59 16.66 6.27
CA LYS A 79 -9.51 17.77 6.57
C LYS A 79 -8.93 19.16 6.34
N GLU A 80 -7.60 19.29 6.33
CA GLU A 80 -6.88 20.55 6.08
C GLU A 80 -6.56 20.74 4.57
N GLY A 81 -6.97 19.81 3.71
CA GLY A 81 -6.70 19.82 2.28
C GLY A 81 -5.24 19.49 1.91
N LYS A 82 -4.48 18.87 2.83
CA LYS A 82 -3.18 18.29 2.55
C LYS A 82 -3.34 16.91 1.94
N ALA A 83 -2.52 16.59 0.95
CA ALA A 83 -2.54 15.30 0.27
C ALA A 83 -1.65 14.29 0.98
N ASP A 84 -2.20 13.11 1.19
CA ASP A 84 -1.49 11.89 1.56
C ASP A 84 -1.47 10.98 0.34
N VAL A 85 -0.30 10.76 -0.25
CA VAL A 85 -0.14 9.91 -1.44
C VAL A 85 0.98 8.93 -1.19
N ARG A 86 0.65 7.64 -1.23
CA ARG A 86 1.57 6.57 -0.82
C ARG A 86 1.42 5.33 -1.67
N VAL A 87 2.51 4.55 -1.75
CA VAL A 87 2.55 3.19 -2.31
C VAL A 87 3.26 2.29 -1.32
N HIS A 88 2.59 1.28 -0.83
CA HIS A 88 3.20 0.32 0.09
C HIS A 88 2.40 -0.99 0.14
N PRO A 89 3.00 -2.10 0.58
CA PRO A 89 2.26 -3.30 0.96
C PRO A 89 1.22 -2.98 2.02
N MET A 90 0.04 -3.57 1.89
CA MET A 90 -1.07 -3.37 2.82
C MET A 90 -1.82 -4.68 3.05
N LEU A 91 -2.20 -4.94 4.29
CA LEU A 91 -3.18 -5.96 4.61
C LEU A 91 -4.57 -5.45 4.25
N VAL A 92 -5.17 -6.05 3.23
CA VAL A 92 -6.51 -5.72 2.73
C VAL A 92 -7.50 -6.75 3.27
N PRO A 93 -8.55 -6.35 4.02
CA PRO A 93 -9.56 -7.29 4.52
C PRO A 93 -10.22 -8.06 3.37
N MET A 94 -10.48 -9.36 3.57
CA MET A 94 -11.15 -10.19 2.55
C MET A 94 -12.58 -9.73 2.25
N SER A 95 -13.17 -8.87 3.06
CA SER A 95 -14.47 -8.23 2.79
C SER A 95 -14.40 -7.12 1.74
N LYS A 96 -13.20 -6.60 1.42
CA LYS A 96 -13.01 -5.53 0.44
C LYS A 96 -12.75 -6.08 -0.96
N THR A 97 -13.27 -5.42 -1.98
CA THR A 97 -13.14 -5.85 -3.38
C THR A 97 -11.67 -5.98 -3.81
N LEU A 98 -10.80 -5.07 -3.36
CA LEU A 98 -9.38 -5.07 -3.73
C LEU A 98 -8.63 -6.34 -3.26
N ALA A 99 -9.10 -7.02 -2.21
CA ALA A 99 -8.51 -8.30 -1.77
C ALA A 99 -8.63 -9.41 -2.82
N HIS A 100 -9.64 -9.33 -3.69
CA HIS A 100 -9.98 -10.34 -4.69
C HIS A 100 -9.42 -10.05 -6.09
N ILE A 101 -8.74 -8.92 -6.27
CA ILE A 101 -8.06 -8.59 -7.52
C ILE A 101 -6.76 -9.39 -7.60
N ASN A 102 -6.65 -10.29 -8.56
CA ASN A 102 -5.54 -11.23 -8.69
C ASN A 102 -4.99 -11.28 -10.11
N TYR A 103 -3.81 -11.87 -10.26
CA TYR A 103 -3.10 -12.08 -11.52
C TYR A 103 -2.86 -10.76 -12.27
N VAL A 104 -3.20 -10.73 -13.55
CA VAL A 104 -2.99 -9.58 -14.46
C VAL A 104 -4.06 -8.50 -14.33
N THR A 105 -5.07 -8.71 -13.48
CA THR A 105 -6.14 -7.73 -13.26
C THR A 105 -5.65 -6.62 -12.35
N ASN A 106 -5.84 -5.37 -12.79
CA ASN A 106 -5.67 -4.18 -11.98
C ASN A 106 -7.03 -3.62 -11.57
N ALA A 107 -7.08 -2.87 -10.48
CA ALA A 107 -8.28 -2.17 -10.07
C ALA A 107 -7.96 -0.80 -9.48
N VAL A 108 -8.90 0.11 -9.65
CA VAL A 108 -8.94 1.41 -9.00
C VAL A 108 -10.24 1.51 -8.22
N SER A 109 -10.14 1.77 -6.93
CA SER A 109 -11.30 2.03 -6.07
C SER A 109 -11.33 3.51 -5.70
N LEU A 110 -12.48 4.12 -5.88
CA LEU A 110 -12.74 5.54 -5.61
C LEU A 110 -13.83 5.62 -4.56
N THR A 111 -13.58 6.38 -3.49
CA THR A 111 -14.58 6.70 -2.48
C THR A 111 -14.97 8.16 -2.62
N GLY A 112 -16.25 8.43 -2.82
CA GLY A 112 -16.77 9.79 -2.99
C GLY A 112 -18.11 10.00 -2.32
N HIS A 113 -18.45 11.26 -2.04
CA HIS A 113 -19.77 11.62 -1.54
C HIS A 113 -20.56 12.36 -2.65
N PRO A 114 -21.79 11.98 -2.92
CA PRO A 114 -22.63 10.95 -2.29
C PRO A 114 -22.54 9.55 -2.91
N VAL A 115 -21.66 9.32 -3.92
CA VAL A 115 -21.62 8.08 -4.73
C VAL A 115 -21.19 6.83 -3.91
N GLY A 116 -20.45 7.02 -2.80
CA GLY A 116 -19.89 5.90 -2.05
C GLY A 116 -18.65 5.31 -2.72
N ASP A 117 -18.48 4.00 -2.63
CA ASP A 117 -17.34 3.26 -3.17
C ASP A 117 -17.65 2.77 -4.60
N VAL A 118 -16.80 3.12 -5.55
CA VAL A 118 -16.84 2.64 -6.92
C VAL A 118 -15.51 1.97 -7.24
N THR A 119 -15.56 0.72 -7.69
CA THR A 119 -14.36 -0.01 -8.10
C THR A 119 -14.44 -0.35 -9.59
N LEU A 120 -13.41 0.04 -10.33
CA LEU A 120 -13.19 -0.30 -11.72
C LEU A 120 -12.05 -1.32 -11.79
N SER A 121 -12.23 -2.40 -12.55
CA SER A 121 -11.19 -3.41 -12.72
C SER A 121 -11.11 -3.85 -14.17
N GLY A 122 -9.90 -4.23 -14.59
CA GLY A 122 -9.65 -4.71 -15.94
C GLY A 122 -8.20 -5.17 -16.11
N PRO A 123 -7.84 -5.68 -17.30
CA PRO A 123 -6.47 -6.06 -17.63
C PRO A 123 -5.54 -4.85 -17.49
N GLY A 124 -4.46 -5.02 -16.70
CA GLY A 124 -3.48 -3.97 -16.45
C GLY A 124 -2.33 -3.94 -17.47
N ALA A 125 -2.16 -5.04 -18.23
CA ALA A 125 -1.10 -5.22 -19.21
C ALA A 125 -1.57 -6.13 -20.34
N GLY A 126 -0.81 -6.17 -21.44
CA GLY A 126 -1.07 -7.02 -22.60
C GLY A 126 -1.22 -6.21 -23.88
N GLU A 127 -0.94 -6.84 -25.02
CA GLU A 127 -0.96 -6.22 -26.33
C GLU A 127 -2.30 -5.57 -26.65
N PHE A 128 -3.40 -6.33 -26.58
CA PHE A 128 -4.73 -5.84 -26.92
C PHE A 128 -5.28 -4.78 -25.94
N PRO A 129 -5.16 -4.92 -24.61
CA PRO A 129 -5.57 -3.87 -23.68
C PRO A 129 -4.82 -2.56 -23.88
N THR A 130 -3.51 -2.63 -24.14
CA THR A 130 -2.68 -1.45 -24.41
C THR A 130 -3.10 -0.80 -25.73
N ALA A 131 -3.25 -1.58 -26.80
CA ALA A 131 -3.68 -1.08 -28.09
C ALA A 131 -5.08 -0.44 -28.01
N SER A 132 -6.01 -1.05 -27.28
CA SER A 132 -7.36 -0.50 -27.08
C SER A 132 -7.34 0.87 -26.39
N SER A 133 -6.48 1.05 -25.36
CA SER A 133 -6.34 2.33 -24.66
C SER A 133 -5.75 3.41 -25.59
N VAL A 134 -4.66 3.08 -26.29
CA VAL A 134 -4.01 4.03 -27.23
C VAL A 134 -4.97 4.45 -28.35
N VAL A 135 -5.64 3.49 -28.98
CA VAL A 135 -6.60 3.77 -30.07
C VAL A 135 -7.80 4.57 -29.53
N GLY A 136 -8.31 4.23 -28.35
CA GLY A 136 -9.37 4.97 -27.69
C GLY A 136 -9.02 6.45 -27.48
N ASP A 137 -7.82 6.73 -26.98
CA ASP A 137 -7.32 8.10 -26.80
C ASP A 137 -7.15 8.85 -28.11
N ILE A 138 -6.62 8.17 -29.15
CA ILE A 138 -6.50 8.75 -30.50
C ILE A 138 -7.88 9.13 -31.05
N LEU A 139 -8.87 8.25 -30.93
CA LEU A 139 -10.26 8.52 -31.41
C LEU A 139 -10.88 9.65 -30.60
N ALA A 140 -10.70 9.69 -29.29
CA ALA A 140 -11.20 10.75 -28.43
C ALA A 140 -10.62 12.12 -28.86
N ILE A 141 -9.31 12.21 -29.05
CA ILE A 141 -8.63 13.43 -29.51
C ILE A 141 -9.08 13.81 -30.92
N ALA A 142 -9.14 12.85 -31.84
CA ALA A 142 -9.55 13.10 -33.21
C ALA A 142 -11.01 13.66 -33.32
N SER A 143 -11.88 13.20 -32.43
CA SER A 143 -13.27 13.69 -32.39
C SER A 143 -13.39 15.17 -31.98
N GLU A 144 -12.35 15.73 -31.34
CA GLU A 144 -12.31 17.12 -30.85
C GLU A 144 -11.55 18.06 -31.79
N ILE A 145 -10.83 17.52 -32.80
CA ILE A 145 -10.12 18.34 -33.77
C ILE A 145 -11.11 19.18 -34.57
N GLY A 146 -10.90 20.49 -34.61
CA GLY A 146 -11.77 21.45 -35.31
C GLY A 146 -12.95 21.98 -34.50
N LYS A 147 -13.16 21.53 -33.28
CA LYS A 147 -14.15 22.09 -32.36
C LYS A 147 -13.49 23.18 -31.49
N THR A 148 -13.86 24.44 -31.74
CA THR A 148 -13.17 25.59 -31.09
C THR A 148 -13.52 25.77 -29.63
N ASP A 149 -14.66 25.27 -29.16
CA ASP A 149 -15.20 25.58 -27.83
C ASP A 149 -15.38 24.36 -26.89
N TYR A 150 -15.09 23.16 -27.37
CA TYR A 150 -15.24 21.96 -26.58
C TYR A 150 -13.89 21.40 -26.16
N ILE A 151 -13.59 21.53 -24.88
CA ILE A 151 -12.47 20.81 -24.25
C ILE A 151 -13.06 19.71 -23.39
N LEU A 152 -12.66 18.45 -23.63
CA LEU A 152 -13.05 17.34 -22.77
C LEU A 152 -12.85 17.73 -21.30
N PRO A 153 -13.84 17.51 -20.41
CA PRO A 153 -13.72 17.88 -18.99
C PRO A 153 -12.42 17.40 -18.33
N MET A 154 -11.92 16.23 -18.72
CA MET A 154 -10.65 15.66 -18.26
C MET A 154 -9.43 16.47 -18.71
N MET A 155 -9.50 17.19 -19.82
CA MET A 155 -8.42 18.03 -20.33
C MET A 155 -8.44 19.44 -19.75
N ARG A 156 -9.45 19.82 -18.97
CA ARG A 156 -9.54 21.11 -18.26
C ARG A 156 -8.73 21.10 -16.97
N CYS A 157 -7.60 20.44 -16.98
CA CYS A 157 -6.77 20.26 -15.80
C CYS A 157 -6.24 21.62 -15.31
N LYS A 158 -6.62 22.02 -14.09
CA LYS A 158 -6.18 23.28 -13.45
C LYS A 158 -5.09 23.09 -12.41
N HIS A 159 -4.31 22.02 -12.48
CA HIS A 159 -3.22 21.72 -11.52
C HIS A 159 -2.02 22.67 -11.67
N SER A 160 -2.27 23.96 -11.65
CA SER A 160 -1.23 24.99 -11.64
C SER A 160 -0.50 25.08 -10.29
N GLU A 161 -1.17 24.68 -9.21
CA GLU A 161 -0.62 24.71 -7.86
C GLU A 161 -0.10 23.34 -7.44
N ASN A 162 0.98 23.32 -6.67
CA ASN A 162 1.44 22.10 -6.04
C ASN A 162 0.56 21.76 -4.84
N ALA A 163 0.28 20.48 -4.65
CA ALA A 163 -0.37 19.99 -3.44
C ALA A 163 0.55 20.18 -2.22
N LYS A 164 -0.05 20.55 -1.09
CA LYS A 164 0.63 20.47 0.21
C LYS A 164 0.55 19.02 0.66
N MET A 165 1.70 18.39 0.87
CA MET A 165 1.77 17.00 1.29
C MET A 165 1.74 16.88 2.81
N ILE A 166 1.17 15.78 3.32
CA ILE A 166 1.33 15.38 4.70
C ILE A 166 2.69 14.67 4.86
N ASN A 167 3.37 14.87 5.98
CA ASN A 167 4.56 14.08 6.29
C ASN A 167 4.13 12.66 6.65
N ILE A 168 4.84 11.65 6.14
CA ILE A 168 4.56 10.25 6.43
C ILE A 168 4.53 9.97 7.95
N GLU A 169 5.40 10.60 8.72
CA GLU A 169 5.48 10.45 10.18
C GLU A 169 4.20 10.89 10.92
N ASP A 170 3.41 11.79 10.30
CA ASP A 170 2.17 12.33 10.86
C ASP A 170 0.92 11.55 10.43
N THR A 171 1.07 10.56 9.55
CA THR A 171 -0.04 9.70 9.11
C THR A 171 -0.46 8.72 10.20
N GLU A 172 -1.74 8.37 10.22
CA GLU A 172 -2.29 7.40 11.16
C GLU A 172 -2.66 6.11 10.42
N ASN A 173 -2.22 4.97 10.96
CA ASN A 173 -2.47 3.66 10.38
C ASN A 173 -2.67 2.62 11.48
N LYS A 174 -3.35 1.52 11.16
CA LYS A 174 -3.21 0.25 11.87
C LYS A 174 -2.04 -0.52 11.28
N TYR A 175 -1.36 -1.28 12.10
CA TYR A 175 -0.19 -2.05 11.67
C TYR A 175 -0.33 -3.52 12.00
N TYR A 176 0.12 -4.33 11.07
CA TYR A 176 0.54 -5.70 11.28
C TYR A 176 2.06 -5.70 11.51
N LEU A 177 2.49 -6.34 12.57
CA LEU A 177 3.90 -6.48 12.92
C LEU A 177 4.19 -7.96 13.16
N SER A 178 5.19 -8.50 12.48
CA SER A 178 5.72 -9.85 12.69
C SER A 178 7.09 -9.77 13.34
N ILE A 179 7.26 -10.45 14.43
CA ILE A 179 8.47 -10.42 15.26
C ILE A 179 8.92 -11.86 15.54
N THR A 180 10.22 -12.11 15.43
CA THR A 180 10.85 -13.30 15.99
C THR A 180 11.48 -12.92 17.32
N ALA A 181 11.10 -13.60 18.39
CA ALA A 181 11.56 -13.33 19.74
C ALA A 181 11.94 -14.62 20.48
N GLN A 182 12.73 -14.51 21.53
CA GLN A 182 13.02 -15.63 22.41
C GLN A 182 11.73 -16.14 23.06
N ASN A 183 11.53 -17.45 23.07
CA ASN A 183 10.39 -18.05 23.78
C ASN A 183 10.66 -18.08 25.30
N SER A 184 10.63 -16.91 25.90
CA SER A 184 10.93 -16.71 27.31
C SER A 184 9.84 -15.94 28.03
N LYS A 185 9.77 -16.13 29.36
CA LYS A 185 8.78 -15.41 30.20
C LYS A 185 9.00 -13.90 30.09
N GLY A 186 7.90 -13.15 29.93
CA GLY A 186 7.90 -11.68 29.93
C GLY A 186 8.07 -11.01 28.58
N VAL A 187 8.34 -11.73 27.47
CA VAL A 187 8.51 -11.12 26.14
C VAL A 187 7.26 -10.37 25.69
N ILE A 188 6.07 -10.96 25.83
CA ILE A 188 4.80 -10.27 25.51
C ILE A 188 4.62 -9.00 26.35
N GLY A 189 5.01 -9.04 27.63
CA GLY A 189 4.98 -7.86 28.50
C GLY A 189 5.91 -6.73 28.03
N ARG A 190 7.10 -7.06 27.49
CA ARG A 190 8.03 -6.08 26.90
C ARG A 190 7.44 -5.45 25.64
N ILE A 191 6.82 -6.26 24.77
CA ILE A 191 6.13 -5.77 23.57
C ILE A 191 5.00 -4.81 23.97
N GLY A 192 4.14 -5.21 24.92
CA GLY A 192 3.06 -4.37 25.43
C GLY A 192 3.55 -3.07 26.03
N LYS A 193 4.61 -3.12 26.86
CA LYS A 193 5.21 -1.93 27.47
C LYS A 193 5.77 -0.95 26.45
N ALA A 194 6.51 -1.45 25.45
CA ALA A 194 7.03 -0.59 24.39
C ALA A 194 5.92 0.10 23.57
N CYS A 195 4.80 -0.61 23.33
CA CYS A 195 3.63 -0.03 22.68
C CYS A 195 2.95 1.03 23.57
N GLU A 196 2.76 0.73 24.86
CA GLU A 196 2.16 1.66 25.83
C GLU A 196 2.98 2.96 25.93
N GLU A 197 4.30 2.87 26.10
CA GLU A 197 5.20 4.03 26.19
C GLU A 197 5.21 4.91 24.92
N ASN A 198 4.71 4.38 23.79
CA ASN A 198 4.59 5.10 22.52
C ASN A 198 3.13 5.34 22.10
N ASN A 199 2.19 5.29 23.05
CA ASN A 199 0.76 5.54 22.81
C ASN A 199 0.11 4.62 21.77
N ILE A 200 0.56 3.37 21.67
CA ILE A 200 0.02 2.39 20.75
C ILE A 200 -0.83 1.37 21.51
N SER A 201 -2.10 1.28 21.14
CA SER A 201 -3.00 0.24 21.63
C SER A 201 -2.92 -0.99 20.72
N LEU A 202 -2.97 -2.18 21.33
CA LEU A 202 -2.93 -3.45 20.62
C LEU A 202 -4.35 -3.99 20.41
N ALA A 203 -4.71 -4.29 19.15
CA ALA A 203 -5.97 -4.95 18.82
C ALA A 203 -5.89 -6.45 19.02
N SER A 204 -4.74 -7.06 18.66
CA SER A 204 -4.49 -8.48 18.88
C SER A 204 -3.00 -8.77 18.97
N ILE A 205 -2.68 -9.85 19.70
CA ILE A 205 -1.35 -10.43 19.74
C ILE A 205 -1.48 -11.95 19.68
N VAL A 206 -0.75 -12.57 18.77
CA VAL A 206 -0.80 -14.01 18.54
C VAL A 206 0.63 -14.54 18.54
N GLN A 207 0.92 -15.45 19.47
CA GLN A 207 2.15 -16.20 19.47
C GLN A 207 1.90 -17.57 18.84
N LYS A 208 2.60 -17.86 17.74
CA LYS A 208 2.59 -19.19 17.10
C LYS A 208 3.79 -20.02 17.55
N GLU A 209 3.71 -21.30 17.26
CA GLU A 209 4.72 -22.27 17.68
C GLU A 209 6.15 -21.88 17.35
N VAL A 210 7.04 -22.43 18.17
CA VAL A 210 8.47 -22.26 18.16
C VAL A 210 9.06 -22.63 16.80
N VAL A 211 9.61 -21.66 16.11
CA VAL A 211 10.59 -21.88 15.05
C VAL A 211 11.86 -22.40 15.74
N ALA A 212 12.60 -23.35 15.19
CA ALA A 212 13.75 -24.02 15.80
C ALA A 212 14.54 -23.15 16.81
N ASP A 213 15.13 -23.75 17.84
CA ASP A 213 16.00 -23.12 18.85
C ASP A 213 15.37 -22.14 19.86
N LYS A 214 14.17 -22.43 20.35
CA LYS A 214 13.51 -21.63 21.41
C LYS A 214 13.07 -20.22 20.99
N ALA A 215 12.95 -19.95 19.69
CA ALA A 215 12.40 -18.71 19.19
C ALA A 215 10.90 -18.87 18.90
N ALA A 216 10.10 -17.88 19.23
CA ALA A 216 8.67 -17.79 18.92
C ALA A 216 8.41 -16.70 17.89
N ARG A 217 7.53 -16.95 16.93
CA ARG A 217 6.99 -15.91 16.06
C ARG A 217 5.78 -15.29 16.73
N ILE A 218 5.82 -13.99 16.91
CA ILE A 218 4.76 -13.20 17.51
C ILE A 218 4.23 -12.24 16.44
N THR A 219 2.92 -12.29 16.23
CA THR A 219 2.22 -11.37 15.32
C THR A 219 1.37 -10.42 16.15
N VAL A 220 1.47 -9.14 15.85
CA VAL A 220 0.72 -8.07 16.53
C VAL A 220 -0.08 -7.30 15.51
N ILE A 221 -1.35 -6.99 15.82
CA ILE A 221 -2.16 -5.98 15.12
C ILE A 221 -2.39 -4.84 16.10
N THR A 222 -2.13 -3.61 15.66
CA THR A 222 -2.36 -2.41 16.48
C THR A 222 -3.74 -1.79 16.20
N GLU A 223 -4.21 -0.96 17.10
CA GLU A 223 -5.22 0.06 16.78
C GLU A 223 -4.56 1.21 15.99
N LEU A 224 -5.36 2.21 15.59
CA LEU A 224 -4.84 3.39 14.89
C LEU A 224 -3.78 4.09 15.73
N CYS A 225 -2.62 4.32 15.14
CA CYS A 225 -1.53 5.05 15.75
C CYS A 225 -0.72 5.81 14.69
N LYS A 226 0.06 6.78 15.11
CA LYS A 226 0.90 7.56 14.20
C LYS A 226 2.09 6.73 13.72
N GLU A 227 2.46 6.94 12.46
CA GLU A 227 3.65 6.29 11.87
C GLU A 227 4.90 6.52 12.73
N LYS A 228 5.15 7.74 13.20
CA LYS A 228 6.30 8.06 14.06
C LYS A 228 6.35 7.23 15.35
N ASP A 229 5.19 6.98 15.97
CA ASP A 229 5.10 6.23 17.23
C ASP A 229 5.43 4.76 16.97
N MET A 230 4.92 4.21 15.87
CA MET A 230 5.26 2.85 15.41
C MET A 230 6.75 2.70 15.08
N GLN A 231 7.33 3.67 14.39
CA GLN A 231 8.77 3.67 14.09
C GLN A 231 9.64 3.74 15.36
N ASN A 232 9.18 4.42 16.40
CA ASN A 232 9.87 4.41 17.70
C ASN A 232 9.81 3.04 18.37
N VAL A 233 8.67 2.35 18.33
CA VAL A 233 8.55 0.96 18.82
C VAL A 233 9.51 0.04 18.07
N ILE A 234 9.61 0.14 16.75
CA ILE A 234 10.57 -0.65 15.95
C ILE A 234 12.01 -0.39 16.40
N LYS A 235 12.39 0.87 16.68
CA LYS A 235 13.73 1.21 17.20
C LYS A 235 13.98 0.58 18.57
N ILE A 236 12.97 0.49 19.44
CA ILE A 236 13.07 -0.16 20.74
C ILE A 236 13.27 -1.67 20.54
N PHE A 237 12.46 -2.31 19.68
CA PHE A 237 12.54 -3.74 19.41
C PHE A 237 13.91 -4.15 18.84
N ASN A 238 14.46 -3.37 17.93
CA ASN A 238 15.79 -3.63 17.37
C ASN A 238 16.94 -3.53 18.40
N LYS A 239 16.69 -2.99 19.59
CA LYS A 239 17.66 -2.90 20.70
C LYS A 239 17.38 -3.88 21.83
N ASP A 240 16.21 -4.51 21.85
CA ASP A 240 15.84 -5.46 22.91
C ASP A 240 16.43 -6.85 22.62
N SER A 241 17.29 -7.34 23.51
CA SER A 241 17.94 -8.64 23.37
C SER A 241 16.97 -9.83 23.35
N ALA A 242 15.74 -9.67 23.82
CA ALA A 242 14.70 -10.70 23.75
C ALA A 242 14.01 -10.76 22.38
N ILE A 243 14.12 -9.71 21.56
CA ILE A 243 13.59 -9.66 20.20
C ILE A 243 14.75 -9.91 19.25
N THR A 244 14.70 -11.04 18.56
CA THR A 244 15.75 -11.46 17.63
C THR A 244 15.68 -10.71 16.32
N GLU A 245 14.44 -10.47 15.83
CA GLU A 245 14.23 -9.85 14.54
C GLU A 245 12.82 -9.24 14.44
N VAL A 246 12.72 -8.07 13.83
CA VAL A 246 11.48 -7.51 13.31
C VAL A 246 11.37 -7.96 11.86
N ASN A 247 10.57 -9.00 11.60
CA ASN A 247 10.47 -9.63 10.29
C ASN A 247 9.76 -8.73 9.26
N SER A 248 8.63 -8.15 9.67
CA SER A 248 7.83 -7.29 8.80
C SER A 248 6.98 -6.31 9.58
N LEU A 249 6.78 -5.14 8.99
CA LEU A 249 5.82 -4.12 9.41
C LEU A 249 4.97 -3.75 8.20
N ILE A 250 3.67 -4.01 8.26
CA ILE A 250 2.76 -3.79 7.14
C ILE A 250 1.54 -3.02 7.63
N ARG A 251 1.13 -2.00 6.88
CA ARG A 251 -0.07 -1.23 7.20
C ARG A 251 -1.32 -2.03 6.90
N VAL A 252 -2.39 -1.82 7.68
CA VAL A 252 -3.68 -2.52 7.54
C VAL A 252 -4.70 -1.53 7.00
N GLN A 253 -5.44 -1.91 5.97
CA GLN A 253 -6.54 -1.12 5.45
C GLN A 253 -7.70 -1.08 6.46
N VAL A 254 -8.17 0.10 6.76
CA VAL A 254 -9.29 0.36 7.66
C VAL A 254 -10.63 0.38 6.91
#